data_4588217c0b2d11ef26276595ff48510b
#
_entry.id   4588217c0b2d11ef26276595ff48510b
#
_cell.length_a   1.000
_cell.length_b   1.000
_cell.length_c   1.000
_cell.angle_alpha   90.00
_cell.angle_beta   90.00
_cell.angle_gamma   90.00
#
_symmetry.space_group_name_H-M   'P 1'
#
loop_
_entity.id
_entity.type
_entity.pdbx_description
1 polymer ?
#
loop_
_entity_poly.entity_id
_entity_poly.type
_entity_poly.pdbx_seq_one_letter_code
_entity_poly.pdbx_strand_id
1 'polypeptide(L)'
;MKIAHIVPGSGGTFYCQNCARDMSLVRALRAQGHDAMVMPMYLPLFDEPDSGMAADTPVFYGAVNVYLEQKLPFYKYVPRPLKRILDAKAILKLAARQSGSTQPAGLENMTLSVLRGQDGRQARDMTELLAWLSRHERPDVVHLSNALLLGLAPGIKNEIGVPVVCSLQDEHTWIDNMAAPYDEECWNLLHHLASHVDIFVPVSQFYNRMMQNKLRLPVSKFRVVPLGVDLSAYIVDNALPTPPAIGFLSPISKNTGFDI
;
A
#
# COMPACT_ATOMS: atom_id res chain seq x y z
N MET A 1 13.29 -15.43 -8.47
CA MET A 1 11.83 -15.21 -8.65
C MET A 1 11.60 -13.79 -9.09
N LYS A 2 10.58 -13.58 -9.94
CA LYS A 2 10.12 -12.25 -10.29
C LYS A 2 8.96 -11.83 -9.38
N ILE A 3 9.13 -10.73 -8.66
CA ILE A 3 8.22 -10.28 -7.60
C ILE A 3 7.66 -8.92 -7.98
N ALA A 4 6.33 -8.81 -8.11
CA ALA A 4 5.66 -7.54 -8.26
C ALA A 4 5.14 -7.07 -6.89
N HIS A 5 5.77 -6.04 -6.32
CA HIS A 5 5.37 -5.45 -5.05
C HIS A 5 4.50 -4.24 -5.27
N ILE A 6 3.20 -4.37 -5.02
CA ILE A 6 2.20 -3.32 -5.23
C ILE A 6 2.06 -2.48 -3.95
N VAL A 7 2.26 -1.17 -4.08
CA VAL A 7 2.24 -0.22 -2.97
C VAL A 7 1.27 0.93 -3.25
N PRO A 8 0.73 1.61 -2.24
CA PRO A 8 -0.11 2.80 -2.48
C PRO A 8 0.65 3.92 -3.21
N GLY A 9 1.92 4.14 -2.88
CA GLY A 9 2.72 5.27 -3.37
C GLY A 9 2.47 6.55 -2.57
N SER A 10 3.54 7.35 -2.36
CA SER A 10 3.50 8.58 -1.54
C SER A 10 3.73 9.87 -2.32
N GLY A 11 4.06 9.77 -3.61
CA GLY A 11 4.41 10.96 -4.41
C GLY A 11 5.75 11.61 -4.03
N GLY A 12 6.54 11.02 -3.12
CA GLY A 12 7.85 11.54 -2.71
C GLY A 12 7.82 12.90 -1.98
N THR A 13 6.64 13.36 -1.58
CA THR A 13 6.48 14.73 -1.04
C THR A 13 6.31 14.79 0.47
N PHE A 14 6.09 13.66 1.10
CA PHE A 14 6.00 13.53 2.55
C PHE A 14 6.61 12.20 3.00
N TYR A 15 7.10 12.16 4.23
CA TYR A 15 7.64 10.95 4.81
C TYR A 15 6.53 9.93 5.03
N CYS A 16 6.61 8.81 4.32
CA CYS A 16 5.69 7.68 4.46
C CYS A 16 6.46 6.47 4.98
N GLN A 17 6.24 6.12 6.23
CA GLN A 17 6.91 4.97 6.87
C GLN A 17 6.69 3.68 6.09
N ASN A 18 5.47 3.46 5.61
CA ASN A 18 5.11 2.27 4.85
C ASN A 18 5.84 2.21 3.51
N CYS A 19 5.95 3.35 2.80
CA CYS A 19 6.69 3.42 1.55
C CYS A 19 8.20 3.18 1.77
N ALA A 20 8.79 3.77 2.81
CA ALA A 20 10.20 3.56 3.15
C ALA A 20 10.48 2.08 3.48
N ARG A 21 9.59 1.43 4.21
CA ARG A 21 9.66 -0.01 4.49
C ARG A 21 9.57 -0.83 3.21
N ASP A 22 8.60 -0.55 2.36
CA ASP A 22 8.36 -1.29 1.12
C ASP A 22 9.57 -1.19 0.19
N MET A 23 10.19 -0.02 0.10
CA MET A 23 11.42 0.18 -0.65
C MET A 23 12.61 -0.60 -0.06
N SER A 24 12.75 -0.60 1.27
CA SER A 24 13.80 -1.38 1.95
C SER A 24 13.63 -2.87 1.73
N LEU A 25 12.39 -3.36 1.76
CA LEU A 25 12.08 -4.76 1.45
C LEU A 25 12.49 -5.12 0.02
N VAL A 26 12.14 -4.29 -0.97
CA VAL A 26 12.48 -4.57 -2.37
C VAL A 26 14.00 -4.54 -2.60
N ARG A 27 14.72 -3.59 -1.98
CA ARG A 27 16.20 -3.57 -2.03
C ARG A 27 16.79 -4.85 -1.44
N ALA A 28 16.29 -5.31 -0.29
CA ALA A 28 16.74 -6.54 0.34
C ALA A 28 16.45 -7.78 -0.51
N LEU A 29 15.27 -7.87 -1.13
CA LEU A 29 14.94 -8.97 -2.05
C LEU A 29 15.87 -9.00 -3.27
N ARG A 30 16.21 -7.83 -3.83
CA ARG A 30 17.18 -7.72 -4.93
C ARG A 30 18.59 -8.14 -4.51
N ALA A 31 19.01 -7.72 -3.32
CA ALA A 31 20.31 -8.15 -2.77
C ALA A 31 20.41 -9.67 -2.58
N GLN A 32 19.26 -10.35 -2.42
CA GLN A 32 19.16 -11.81 -2.37
C GLN A 32 19.01 -12.47 -3.75
N GLY A 33 19.13 -11.71 -4.84
CA GLY A 33 19.07 -12.23 -6.21
C GLY A 33 17.67 -12.41 -6.78
N HIS A 34 16.65 -11.78 -6.18
CA HIS A 34 15.32 -11.77 -6.76
C HIS A 34 15.12 -10.58 -7.72
N ASP A 35 14.36 -10.79 -8.78
CA ASP A 35 13.90 -9.72 -9.67
C ASP A 35 12.64 -9.09 -9.05
N ALA A 36 12.84 -8.15 -8.15
CA ALA A 36 11.75 -7.49 -7.42
C ALA A 36 11.53 -6.06 -7.94
N MET A 37 10.29 -5.73 -8.28
CA MET A 37 9.88 -4.40 -8.73
C MET A 37 8.83 -3.79 -7.81
N VAL A 38 8.84 -2.47 -7.67
CA VAL A 38 7.79 -1.73 -6.97
C VAL A 38 6.81 -1.16 -7.99
N MET A 39 5.52 -1.30 -7.69
CA MET A 39 4.44 -0.78 -8.51
C MET A 39 3.54 0.12 -7.68
N PRO A 40 3.64 1.44 -7.81
CA PRO A 40 2.77 2.36 -7.09
C PRO A 40 1.38 2.43 -7.73
N MET A 41 0.34 2.44 -6.88
CA MET A 41 -1.04 2.49 -7.31
C MET A 41 -1.52 3.92 -7.57
N TYR A 42 -1.37 4.82 -6.59
CA TYR A 42 -2.02 6.13 -6.62
C TYR A 42 -1.09 7.28 -7.00
N LEU A 43 0.09 7.30 -6.41
CA LEU A 43 1.07 8.35 -6.62
C LEU A 43 2.43 7.73 -6.96
N PRO A 44 3.14 8.27 -7.96
CA PRO A 44 4.49 7.81 -8.29
C PRO A 44 5.41 7.90 -7.08
N LEU A 45 6.41 7.04 -7.04
CA LEU A 45 7.53 7.16 -6.10
C LEU A 45 8.56 8.08 -6.74
N PHE A 46 8.40 9.39 -6.56
CA PHE A 46 9.39 10.36 -7.02
C PHE A 46 10.62 10.28 -6.11
N ASP A 47 11.80 10.52 -6.67
CA ASP A 47 13.07 10.65 -5.97
C ASP A 47 13.62 9.36 -5.30
N GLU A 48 13.14 8.17 -5.71
CA GLU A 48 13.69 6.88 -5.29
C GLU A 48 14.46 6.22 -6.46
N PRO A 49 15.76 6.57 -6.65
CA PRO A 49 16.54 6.09 -7.79
C PRO A 49 16.67 4.56 -7.87
N ASP A 50 16.56 3.88 -6.73
CA ASP A 50 16.67 2.42 -6.61
C ASP A 50 15.32 1.69 -6.58
N SER A 51 14.21 2.36 -6.92
CA SER A 51 12.88 1.72 -6.94
C SER A 51 12.80 0.55 -7.93
N GLY A 52 13.71 0.51 -8.92
CA GLY A 52 13.68 -0.45 -10.04
C GLY A 52 12.45 -0.30 -10.90
N MET A 53 11.72 0.79 -10.71
CA MET A 53 10.69 1.17 -11.66
C MET A 53 11.37 1.54 -12.97
N ALA A 54 10.94 0.91 -14.05
CA ALA A 54 11.23 1.47 -15.37
C ALA A 54 10.67 2.90 -15.38
N ALA A 55 11.39 3.83 -16.01
CA ALA A 55 10.96 5.23 -16.12
C ALA A 55 9.55 5.37 -16.69
N ASP A 56 9.10 4.36 -17.42
CA ASP A 56 7.82 4.27 -18.13
C ASP A 56 6.76 3.42 -17.40
N THR A 57 6.99 2.98 -16.14
CA THR A 57 5.95 2.25 -15.38
C THR A 57 4.71 3.14 -15.23
N PRO A 58 3.55 2.75 -15.78
CA PRO A 58 2.35 3.57 -15.71
C PRO A 58 1.81 3.61 -14.29
N VAL A 59 1.20 4.74 -13.93
CA VAL A 59 0.36 4.86 -12.72
C VAL A 59 -1.05 4.50 -13.11
N PHE A 60 -1.61 3.44 -12.54
CA PHE A 60 -2.92 2.90 -12.95
C PHE A 60 -4.08 3.58 -12.25
N TYR A 61 -3.94 3.88 -10.97
CA TYR A 61 -4.97 4.53 -10.15
C TYR A 61 -4.55 5.98 -9.88
N GLY A 62 -4.44 6.82 -10.90
CA GLY A 62 -4.01 8.20 -10.70
C GLY A 62 -4.80 8.88 -9.59
N ALA A 63 -4.14 9.31 -8.50
CA ALA A 63 -4.79 9.82 -7.29
C ALA A 63 -5.77 10.94 -7.57
N VAL A 64 -5.47 11.82 -8.52
CA VAL A 64 -6.35 12.93 -8.93
C VAL A 64 -7.61 12.39 -9.59
N ASN A 65 -7.49 11.42 -10.50
CA ASN A 65 -8.63 10.80 -11.17
C ASN A 65 -9.50 10.05 -10.18
N VAL A 66 -8.91 9.24 -9.30
CA VAL A 66 -9.63 8.49 -8.26
C VAL A 66 -10.41 9.44 -7.33
N TYR A 67 -9.79 10.54 -6.91
CA TYR A 67 -10.45 11.55 -6.09
C TYR A 67 -11.64 12.21 -6.82
N LEU A 68 -11.45 12.60 -8.08
CA LEU A 68 -12.50 13.23 -8.89
C LEU A 68 -13.67 12.27 -9.16
N GLU A 69 -13.41 10.99 -9.38
CA GLU A 69 -14.44 9.95 -9.52
C GLU A 69 -15.30 9.79 -8.28
N GLN A 70 -14.74 10.02 -7.08
CA GLN A 70 -15.51 9.98 -5.84
C GLN A 70 -16.37 11.23 -5.65
N LYS A 71 -15.89 12.41 -6.07
CA LYS A 71 -16.56 13.69 -5.83
C LYS A 71 -17.55 14.10 -6.94
N LEU A 72 -17.30 13.66 -8.18
CA LEU A 72 -18.07 14.10 -9.35
C LEU A 72 -18.77 12.90 -10.02
N PRO A 73 -20.09 12.74 -9.87
CA PRO A 73 -20.82 11.58 -10.41
C PRO A 73 -20.66 11.38 -11.94
N PHE A 74 -20.47 12.49 -12.67
CA PHE A 74 -20.31 12.47 -14.14
C PHE A 74 -18.88 12.24 -14.61
N TYR A 75 -17.91 12.25 -13.71
CA TYR A 75 -16.49 12.12 -14.06
C TYR A 75 -16.16 10.77 -14.75
N LYS A 76 -16.92 9.71 -14.43
CA LYS A 76 -16.79 8.40 -15.09
C LYS A 76 -16.96 8.46 -16.62
N TYR A 77 -17.68 9.47 -17.14
CA TYR A 77 -17.90 9.67 -18.57
C TYR A 77 -16.80 10.50 -19.26
N VAL A 78 -15.86 11.05 -18.50
CA VAL A 78 -14.76 11.84 -19.07
C VAL A 78 -13.90 10.95 -19.97
N PRO A 79 -13.59 11.39 -21.22
CA PRO A 79 -12.76 10.61 -22.14
C PRO A 79 -11.35 10.37 -21.61
N ARG A 80 -10.80 9.20 -21.94
CA ARG A 80 -9.44 8.78 -21.54
C ARG A 80 -8.34 9.80 -21.78
N PRO A 81 -8.27 10.48 -22.96
CA PRO A 81 -7.21 11.45 -23.19
C PRO A 81 -7.16 12.57 -22.16
N LEU A 82 -8.34 13.02 -21.70
CA LEU A 82 -8.44 14.06 -20.68
C LEU A 82 -8.03 13.53 -19.28
N LYS A 83 -8.40 12.29 -18.94
CA LYS A 83 -7.97 11.65 -17.70
C LYS A 83 -6.45 11.47 -17.65
N ARG A 84 -5.83 11.06 -18.76
CA ARG A 84 -4.37 10.91 -18.86
C ARG A 84 -3.59 12.21 -18.63
N ILE A 85 -4.17 13.37 -18.97
CA ILE A 85 -3.55 14.66 -18.67
C ILE A 85 -3.42 14.84 -17.15
N LEU A 86 -4.42 14.44 -16.38
CA LEU A 86 -4.41 14.51 -14.91
C LEU A 86 -3.46 13.49 -14.26
N ASP A 87 -3.14 12.39 -14.97
CA ASP A 87 -2.15 11.40 -14.55
C ASP A 87 -0.71 11.80 -14.93
N ALA A 88 -0.53 12.96 -15.59
CA ALA A 88 0.80 13.45 -15.91
C ALA A 88 1.62 13.64 -14.62
N LYS A 89 2.87 13.16 -14.63
CA LYS A 89 3.78 13.20 -13.45
C LYS A 89 3.85 14.56 -12.79
N ALA A 90 3.81 15.66 -13.57
CA ALA A 90 3.83 17.03 -13.06
C ALA A 90 2.58 17.37 -12.22
N ILE A 91 1.39 16.95 -12.67
CA ILE A 91 0.12 17.20 -11.98
C ILE A 91 0.05 16.34 -10.71
N LEU A 92 0.43 15.07 -10.80
CA LEU A 92 0.50 14.18 -9.64
C LEU A 92 1.50 14.68 -8.60
N LYS A 93 2.64 15.22 -9.02
CA LYS A 93 3.62 15.85 -8.12
C LYS A 93 3.07 17.09 -7.43
N LEU A 94 2.29 17.91 -8.14
CA LEU A 94 1.63 19.08 -7.56
C LEU A 94 0.54 18.66 -6.57
N ALA A 95 -0.29 17.70 -6.92
CA ALA A 95 -1.33 17.15 -6.05
C ALA A 95 -0.73 16.52 -4.78
N ALA A 96 0.35 15.76 -4.91
CA ALA A 96 1.07 15.16 -3.79
C ALA A 96 1.62 16.21 -2.81
N ARG A 97 2.10 17.36 -3.31
CA ARG A 97 2.59 18.47 -2.44
C ARG A 97 1.48 19.11 -1.60
N GLN A 98 0.23 19.04 -2.07
CA GLN A 98 -0.92 19.60 -1.35
C GLN A 98 -1.64 18.57 -0.47
N SER A 99 -1.40 17.27 -0.68
CA SER A 99 -1.91 16.21 0.19
C SER A 99 -1.06 16.13 1.45
N GLY A 100 -1.55 16.67 2.56
CA GLY A 100 -0.99 16.39 3.89
C GLY A 100 -1.20 14.93 4.30
N SER A 101 -0.94 14.58 5.58
CA SER A 101 -1.23 13.23 6.08
C SER A 101 -2.71 12.91 5.83
N THR A 102 -2.97 11.87 5.07
CA THR A 102 -4.33 11.41 4.76
C THR A 102 -4.98 10.83 6.02
N GLN A 103 -6.18 11.30 6.33
CA GLN A 103 -7.01 10.74 7.40
C GLN A 103 -8.15 9.91 6.76
N PRO A 104 -8.69 8.89 7.48
CA PRO A 104 -9.82 8.09 6.99
C PRO A 104 -11.05 8.91 6.67
N ALA A 105 -11.28 9.98 7.46
CA ALA A 105 -12.44 10.85 7.32
C ALA A 105 -12.54 11.50 5.92
N GLY A 106 -13.63 11.18 5.22
CA GLY A 106 -13.90 11.63 3.84
C GLY A 106 -13.31 10.75 2.75
N LEU A 107 -12.61 9.65 3.10
CA LEU A 107 -12.06 8.66 2.16
C LEU A 107 -12.72 7.28 2.27
N GLU A 108 -13.78 7.16 3.09
CA GLU A 108 -14.48 5.89 3.37
C GLU A 108 -14.99 5.25 2.08
N ASN A 109 -15.71 6.03 1.26
CA ASN A 109 -16.23 5.54 -0.03
C ASN A 109 -15.12 5.14 -1.01
N MET A 110 -13.97 5.82 -0.96
CA MET A 110 -12.82 5.47 -1.79
C MET A 110 -12.23 4.13 -1.33
N THR A 111 -12.02 3.95 -0.02
CA THR A 111 -11.50 2.72 0.56
C THR A 111 -12.40 1.53 0.21
N LEU A 112 -13.72 1.67 0.41
CA LEU A 112 -14.69 0.63 0.02
C LEU A 112 -14.65 0.34 -1.48
N SER A 113 -14.55 1.38 -2.31
CA SER A 113 -14.49 1.22 -3.76
C SER A 113 -13.27 0.45 -4.21
N VAL A 114 -12.11 0.70 -3.60
CA VAL A 114 -10.86 -0.04 -3.87
C VAL A 114 -10.96 -1.49 -3.39
N LEU A 115 -11.51 -1.71 -2.20
CA LEU A 115 -11.72 -3.06 -1.67
C LEU A 115 -12.73 -3.87 -2.51
N ARG A 116 -13.73 -3.23 -3.12
CA ARG A 116 -14.66 -3.91 -4.04
C ARG A 116 -14.01 -4.36 -5.36
N GLY A 117 -12.80 -3.91 -5.65
CA GLY A 117 -12.03 -4.38 -6.81
C GLY A 117 -12.79 -4.20 -8.13
N GLN A 118 -13.14 -5.30 -8.79
CA GLN A 118 -13.88 -5.29 -10.07
C GLN A 118 -15.29 -4.71 -9.97
N ASP A 119 -15.89 -4.70 -8.77
CA ASP A 119 -17.21 -4.11 -8.51
C ASP A 119 -17.09 -2.65 -8.02
N GLY A 120 -15.88 -2.15 -7.87
CA GLY A 120 -15.58 -0.78 -7.47
C GLY A 120 -15.58 0.21 -8.64
N ARG A 121 -15.48 1.50 -8.31
CA ARG A 121 -15.41 2.56 -9.33
C ARG A 121 -14.13 2.51 -10.16
N GLN A 122 -13.05 1.92 -9.59
CA GLN A 122 -11.74 1.75 -10.21
C GLN A 122 -11.59 0.41 -10.96
N ALA A 123 -12.69 -0.31 -11.23
CA ALA A 123 -12.67 -1.62 -11.90
C ALA A 123 -11.90 -1.61 -13.23
N ARG A 124 -12.00 -0.51 -13.96
CA ARG A 124 -11.30 -0.35 -15.23
C ARG A 124 -9.80 -0.21 -15.06
N ASP A 125 -9.36 0.60 -14.10
CA ASP A 125 -7.94 0.82 -13.82
C ASP A 125 -7.30 -0.48 -13.30
N MET A 126 -8.06 -1.24 -12.52
CA MET A 126 -7.68 -2.59 -12.09
C MET A 126 -7.48 -3.52 -13.28
N THR A 127 -8.41 -3.55 -14.23
CA THR A 127 -8.29 -4.38 -15.43
C THR A 127 -7.04 -4.00 -16.24
N GLU A 128 -6.76 -2.71 -16.37
CA GLU A 128 -5.56 -2.23 -17.07
C GLU A 128 -4.26 -2.64 -16.34
N LEU A 129 -4.24 -2.55 -15.00
CA LEU A 129 -3.12 -3.02 -14.17
C LEU A 129 -2.87 -4.53 -14.36
N LEU A 130 -3.91 -5.35 -14.23
CA LEU A 130 -3.80 -6.80 -14.36
C LEU A 130 -3.34 -7.22 -15.76
N ALA A 131 -3.89 -6.57 -16.79
CA ALA A 131 -3.49 -6.80 -18.17
C ALA A 131 -2.03 -6.42 -18.43
N TRP A 132 -1.57 -5.31 -17.82
CA TRP A 132 -0.17 -4.88 -17.93
C TRP A 132 0.77 -5.86 -17.22
N LEU A 133 0.45 -6.27 -15.98
CA LEU A 133 1.21 -7.26 -15.21
C LEU A 133 1.33 -8.58 -15.97
N SER A 134 0.22 -9.08 -16.53
CA SER A 134 0.18 -10.34 -17.24
C SER A 134 1.01 -10.30 -18.54
N ARG A 135 1.02 -9.18 -19.25
CA ARG A 135 1.67 -9.08 -20.57
C ARG A 135 3.14 -8.69 -20.50
N HIS A 136 3.50 -7.79 -19.61
CA HIS A 136 4.83 -7.17 -19.59
C HIS A 136 5.72 -7.74 -18.50
N GLU A 137 5.16 -7.99 -17.33
CA GLU A 137 5.97 -8.38 -16.18
C GLU A 137 5.95 -9.86 -15.88
N ARG A 138 4.81 -10.52 -16.02
CA ARG A 138 4.63 -11.95 -15.71
C ARG A 138 5.33 -12.35 -14.40
N PRO A 139 4.91 -11.78 -13.26
CA PRO A 139 5.54 -12.09 -11.99
C PRO A 139 5.31 -13.55 -11.58
N ASP A 140 6.22 -14.11 -10.79
CA ASP A 140 6.04 -15.41 -10.14
C ASP A 140 5.16 -15.28 -8.89
N VAL A 141 5.13 -14.08 -8.28
CA VAL A 141 4.34 -13.76 -7.08
C VAL A 141 4.00 -12.27 -7.08
N VAL A 142 2.79 -11.96 -6.61
CA VAL A 142 2.40 -10.57 -6.33
C VAL A 142 2.36 -10.36 -4.83
N HIS A 143 3.04 -9.30 -4.36
CA HIS A 143 3.06 -8.90 -2.97
C HIS A 143 2.30 -7.58 -2.80
N LEU A 144 1.24 -7.60 -2.01
CA LEU A 144 0.47 -6.42 -1.63
C LEU A 144 1.06 -5.80 -0.36
N SER A 145 1.35 -4.53 -0.39
CA SER A 145 1.98 -3.79 0.71
C SER A 145 1.13 -3.77 1.99
N ASN A 146 -0.20 -3.79 1.85
CA ASN A 146 -1.14 -3.82 2.97
C ASN A 146 -2.50 -4.38 2.56
N ALA A 147 -3.35 -4.67 3.54
CA ALA A 147 -4.66 -5.29 3.30
C ALA A 147 -5.69 -4.35 2.64
N LEU A 148 -5.50 -3.04 2.61
CA LEU A 148 -6.40 -2.14 1.89
C LEU A 148 -6.33 -2.32 0.37
N LEU A 149 -5.32 -3.05 -0.12
CA LEU A 149 -5.15 -3.43 -1.54
C LEU A 149 -5.79 -4.78 -1.88
N LEU A 150 -6.44 -5.47 -0.94
CA LEU A 150 -6.98 -6.83 -1.15
C LEU A 150 -8.03 -6.91 -2.25
N GLY A 151 -8.66 -5.81 -2.65
CA GLY A 151 -9.55 -5.78 -3.82
C GLY A 151 -8.88 -6.24 -5.11
N LEU A 152 -7.54 -6.22 -5.19
CA LEU A 152 -6.77 -6.73 -6.33
C LEU A 152 -6.63 -8.27 -6.31
N ALA A 153 -6.69 -8.91 -5.13
CA ALA A 153 -6.34 -10.32 -4.99
C ALA A 153 -7.19 -11.27 -5.84
N PRO A 154 -8.53 -11.14 -5.93
CA PRO A 154 -9.33 -11.98 -6.82
C PRO A 154 -8.91 -11.89 -8.29
N GLY A 155 -8.69 -10.67 -8.79
CA GLY A 155 -8.25 -10.44 -10.17
C GLY A 155 -6.86 -11.02 -10.43
N ILE A 156 -5.90 -10.88 -9.51
CA ILE A 156 -4.57 -11.48 -9.62
C ILE A 156 -4.68 -13.01 -9.71
N LYS A 157 -5.48 -13.62 -8.85
CA LYS A 157 -5.68 -15.08 -8.88
C LYS A 157 -6.34 -15.55 -10.17
N ASN A 158 -7.35 -14.84 -10.66
CA ASN A 158 -8.14 -15.27 -11.82
C ASN A 158 -7.45 -14.98 -13.15
N GLU A 159 -6.79 -13.82 -13.29
CA GLU A 159 -6.26 -13.36 -14.58
C GLU A 159 -4.76 -13.65 -14.76
N ILE A 160 -3.98 -13.65 -13.65
CA ILE A 160 -2.53 -13.91 -13.69
C ILE A 160 -2.21 -15.33 -13.19
N GLY A 161 -2.96 -15.83 -12.20
CA GLY A 161 -2.83 -17.21 -11.71
C GLY A 161 -1.64 -17.43 -10.77
N VAL A 162 -1.08 -16.36 -10.18
CA VAL A 162 0.08 -16.44 -9.30
C VAL A 162 -0.27 -16.37 -7.81
N PRO A 163 0.62 -16.81 -6.91
CA PRO A 163 0.46 -16.59 -5.49
C PRO A 163 0.37 -15.11 -5.12
N VAL A 164 -0.49 -14.82 -4.13
CA VAL A 164 -0.65 -13.48 -3.54
C VAL A 164 -0.16 -13.51 -2.10
N VAL A 165 0.82 -12.66 -1.80
CA VAL A 165 1.31 -12.38 -0.45
C VAL A 165 0.81 -11.01 -0.04
N CYS A 166 0.41 -10.82 1.22
CA CYS A 166 -0.04 -9.53 1.72
C CYS A 166 0.65 -9.21 3.05
N SER A 167 1.38 -8.11 3.08
CA SER A 167 1.87 -7.55 4.35
C SER A 167 0.73 -6.97 5.17
N LEU A 168 0.88 -7.05 6.50
CA LEU A 168 -0.06 -6.47 7.46
C LEU A 168 0.70 -5.53 8.39
N GLN A 169 0.21 -4.29 8.51
CA GLN A 169 0.91 -3.22 9.21
C GLN A 169 0.06 -2.56 10.30
N ASP A 170 -0.87 -1.69 9.89
CA ASP A 170 -1.69 -0.85 10.77
C ASP A 170 -3.08 -0.57 10.17
N GLU A 171 -3.58 -1.44 9.32
CA GLU A 171 -4.86 -1.31 8.61
C GLU A 171 -6.03 -1.06 9.57
N HIS A 172 -5.96 -1.66 10.77
CA HIS A 172 -6.98 -1.46 11.79
C HIS A 172 -7.09 0.01 12.21
N THR A 173 -5.98 0.72 12.32
CA THR A 173 -5.99 2.15 12.65
C THR A 173 -6.75 2.95 11.58
N TRP A 174 -6.62 2.57 10.32
CA TRP A 174 -7.35 3.21 9.23
C TRP A 174 -8.84 2.88 9.28
N ILE A 175 -9.20 1.61 9.40
CA ILE A 175 -10.57 1.14 9.28
C ILE A 175 -11.38 1.45 10.55
N ASP A 176 -10.84 1.17 11.74
CA ASP A 176 -11.54 1.36 13.00
C ASP A 176 -11.79 2.85 13.34
N ASN A 177 -11.14 3.79 12.63
CA ASN A 177 -11.40 5.23 12.73
C ASN A 177 -12.39 5.75 11.67
N MET A 178 -12.97 4.89 10.84
CA MET A 178 -14.06 5.27 9.93
C MET A 178 -15.38 5.38 10.69
N ALA A 179 -16.27 6.25 10.19
CA ALA A 179 -17.63 6.30 10.70
C ALA A 179 -18.43 5.05 10.31
N ALA A 180 -19.32 4.60 11.20
CA ALA A 180 -20.28 3.56 10.85
C ALA A 180 -21.17 4.02 9.68
N PRO A 181 -21.54 3.12 8.74
CA PRO A 181 -21.29 1.68 8.71
C PRO A 181 -20.01 1.28 7.94
N TYR A 182 -19.16 2.24 7.57
CA TYR A 182 -18.02 2.01 6.66
C TYR A 182 -16.96 1.08 7.25
N ASP A 183 -16.71 1.18 8.54
CA ASP A 183 -15.78 0.31 9.27
C ASP A 183 -16.20 -1.16 9.18
N GLU A 184 -17.48 -1.48 9.49
CA GLU A 184 -18.03 -2.82 9.38
C GLU A 184 -18.02 -3.34 7.95
N GLU A 185 -18.40 -2.50 6.97
CA GLU A 185 -18.38 -2.88 5.55
C GLU A 185 -16.95 -3.19 5.09
N CYS A 186 -15.95 -2.41 5.48
CA CYS A 186 -14.55 -2.67 5.17
C CYS A 186 -14.07 -4.00 5.75
N TRP A 187 -14.34 -4.29 7.03
CA TRP A 187 -13.96 -5.55 7.64
C TRP A 187 -14.64 -6.76 7.00
N ASN A 188 -15.92 -6.65 6.64
CA ASN A 188 -16.64 -7.70 5.96
C ASN A 188 -16.05 -7.97 4.57
N LEU A 189 -15.71 -6.93 3.79
CA LEU A 189 -15.03 -7.09 2.51
C LEU A 189 -13.66 -7.74 2.68
N LEU A 190 -12.86 -7.29 3.62
CA LEU A 190 -11.55 -7.86 3.90
C LEU A 190 -11.63 -9.34 4.28
N HIS A 191 -12.62 -9.72 5.10
CA HIS A 191 -12.85 -11.13 5.44
C HIS A 191 -13.11 -11.99 4.20
N HIS A 192 -13.95 -11.54 3.26
CA HIS A 192 -14.22 -12.28 2.02
C HIS A 192 -13.00 -12.33 1.10
N LEU A 193 -12.31 -11.21 0.92
CA LEU A 193 -11.16 -11.09 0.03
C LEU A 193 -9.94 -11.87 0.53
N ALA A 194 -9.82 -12.04 1.84
CA ALA A 194 -8.68 -12.70 2.47
C ALA A 194 -8.51 -14.17 2.06
N SER A 195 -9.58 -14.82 1.58
CA SER A 195 -9.51 -16.18 1.03
C SER A 195 -8.63 -16.30 -0.22
N HIS A 196 -8.49 -15.21 -1.00
CA HIS A 196 -7.68 -15.13 -2.21
C HIS A 196 -6.18 -14.87 -1.93
N VAL A 197 -5.81 -14.61 -0.68
CA VAL A 197 -4.41 -14.44 -0.28
C VAL A 197 -3.83 -15.79 0.15
N ASP A 198 -2.64 -16.11 -0.33
CA ASP A 198 -1.95 -17.35 0.05
C ASP A 198 -1.28 -17.22 1.42
N ILE A 199 -0.57 -16.11 1.65
CA ILE A 199 0.13 -15.84 2.91
C ILE A 199 -0.02 -14.37 3.32
N PHE A 200 -0.36 -14.16 4.58
CA PHE A 200 -0.27 -12.86 5.25
C PHE A 200 1.03 -12.73 6.04
N VAL A 201 1.62 -11.55 5.99
CA VAL A 201 2.92 -11.25 6.64
C VAL A 201 2.75 -10.10 7.64
N PRO A 202 2.27 -10.39 8.86
CA PRO A 202 2.18 -9.40 9.93
C PRO A 202 3.56 -9.06 10.51
N VAL A 203 3.72 -7.81 10.97
CA VAL A 203 4.99 -7.26 11.48
C VAL A 203 5.33 -7.72 12.91
N SER A 204 4.39 -8.29 13.65
CA SER A 204 4.58 -8.75 15.03
C SER A 204 3.60 -9.85 15.42
N GLN A 205 3.91 -10.58 16.49
CA GLN A 205 3.01 -11.59 17.05
C GLN A 205 1.71 -10.96 17.61
N PHE A 206 1.80 -9.75 18.15
CA PHE A 206 0.63 -9.02 18.63
C PHE A 206 -0.31 -8.73 17.45
N TYR A 207 0.22 -8.13 16.39
CA TYR A 207 -0.56 -7.77 15.20
C TYR A 207 -1.09 -9.01 14.48
N ASN A 208 -0.30 -10.08 14.46
CA ASN A 208 -0.72 -11.38 13.92
C ASN A 208 -2.01 -11.89 14.59
N ARG A 209 -2.04 -11.95 15.94
CA ARG A 209 -3.23 -12.39 16.68
C ARG A 209 -4.45 -11.50 16.43
N MET A 210 -4.24 -10.18 16.39
CA MET A 210 -5.30 -9.22 16.10
C MET A 210 -5.91 -9.48 14.72
N MET A 211 -5.08 -9.58 13.68
CA MET A 211 -5.53 -9.73 12.31
C MET A 211 -6.10 -11.12 12.01
N GLN A 212 -5.61 -12.17 12.66
CA GLN A 212 -6.25 -13.50 12.60
C GLN A 212 -7.71 -13.44 13.04
N ASN A 213 -7.98 -12.74 14.14
CA ASN A 213 -9.34 -12.58 14.65
C ASN A 213 -10.21 -11.73 13.72
N LYS A 214 -9.69 -10.58 13.25
CA LYS A 214 -10.43 -9.67 12.35
C LYS A 214 -10.71 -10.30 10.99
N LEU A 215 -9.74 -11.01 10.40
CA LEU A 215 -9.89 -11.69 9.11
C LEU A 215 -10.51 -13.08 9.21
N ARG A 216 -10.67 -13.63 10.42
CA ARG A 216 -11.24 -14.97 10.71
C ARG A 216 -10.55 -16.09 9.91
N LEU A 217 -9.23 -16.05 9.84
CA LEU A 217 -8.43 -17.00 9.08
C LEU A 217 -7.60 -17.91 9.98
N PRO A 218 -7.26 -19.13 9.51
CA PRO A 218 -6.43 -20.06 10.26
C PRO A 218 -4.98 -19.56 10.34
N VAL A 219 -4.28 -19.93 11.42
CA VAL A 219 -2.88 -19.59 11.69
C VAL A 219 -1.94 -19.96 10.53
N SER A 220 -2.27 -21.03 9.80
CA SER A 220 -1.47 -21.51 8.66
C SER A 220 -1.32 -20.49 7.54
N LYS A 221 -2.24 -19.52 7.42
CA LYS A 221 -2.19 -18.41 6.45
C LYS A 221 -1.22 -17.29 6.85
N PHE A 222 -0.62 -17.33 8.03
CA PHE A 222 0.18 -16.22 8.54
C PHE A 222 1.64 -16.63 8.77
N ARG A 223 2.56 -15.70 8.47
CA ARG A 223 3.99 -15.79 8.77
C ARG A 223 4.46 -14.46 9.31
N VAL A 224 4.81 -14.40 10.59
CA VAL A 224 5.31 -13.17 11.21
C VAL A 224 6.72 -12.88 10.71
N VAL A 225 6.90 -11.70 10.13
CA VAL A 225 8.21 -11.19 9.72
C VAL A 225 8.37 -9.80 10.33
N PRO A 226 9.22 -9.64 11.35
CA PRO A 226 9.51 -8.33 11.94
C PRO A 226 10.09 -7.36 10.92
N LEU A 227 9.87 -6.08 11.14
CA LEU A 227 10.47 -5.04 10.30
C LEU A 227 11.99 -5.02 10.48
N GLY A 228 12.70 -4.95 9.35
CA GLY A 228 14.12 -4.71 9.32
C GLY A 228 14.44 -3.22 9.10
N VAL A 229 15.61 -2.80 9.58
CA VAL A 229 16.17 -1.47 9.33
C VAL A 229 17.56 -1.64 8.74
N ASP A 230 17.87 -0.88 7.70
CA ASP A 230 19.23 -0.80 7.18
C ASP A 230 20.09 0.04 8.13
N LEU A 231 21.07 -0.59 8.74
CA LEU A 231 21.95 0.05 9.70
C LEU A 231 23.21 0.65 9.08
N SER A 232 23.41 0.53 7.77
CA SER A 232 24.65 0.96 7.09
C SER A 232 24.95 2.45 7.22
N ALA A 233 23.88 3.27 7.35
CA ALA A 233 24.00 4.72 7.52
C ALA A 233 24.09 5.17 8.99
N TYR A 234 24.01 4.25 9.96
CA TYR A 234 24.03 4.60 11.38
C TYR A 234 25.45 4.41 11.94
N ILE A 235 26.00 5.49 12.48
CA ILE A 235 27.25 5.46 13.22
C ILE A 235 26.91 5.23 14.69
N VAL A 236 27.43 4.16 15.26
CA VAL A 236 27.27 3.90 16.70
C VAL A 236 28.29 4.73 17.45
N ASP A 237 27.83 5.74 18.19
CA ASP A 237 28.62 6.41 19.21
C ASP A 237 28.33 5.70 20.56
N ASN A 238 29.38 5.09 21.13
CA ASN A 238 29.28 4.41 22.43
C ASN A 238 29.36 5.38 23.62
N ALA A 239 29.57 6.67 23.38
CA ALA A 239 29.58 7.68 24.42
C ALA A 239 28.14 7.95 24.87
N LEU A 240 27.87 7.77 26.15
CA LEU A 240 26.59 8.16 26.73
C LEU A 240 26.50 9.68 26.82
N PRO A 241 25.36 10.27 26.43
CA PRO A 241 25.18 11.73 26.55
C PRO A 241 25.18 12.14 28.02
N THR A 242 25.87 13.30 28.29
CA THR A 242 25.91 13.87 29.61
C THR A 242 25.41 15.34 29.53
N PRO A 243 24.27 15.66 30.16
CA PRO A 243 23.40 14.80 31.00
C PRO A 243 22.67 13.70 30.22
N PRO A 244 22.15 12.66 30.88
CA PRO A 244 21.38 11.60 30.23
C PRO A 244 20.21 12.17 29.46
N ALA A 245 19.98 11.66 28.23
CA ALA A 245 18.92 12.13 27.34
C ALA A 245 18.04 10.97 26.92
N ILE A 246 16.71 11.21 26.88
CA ILE A 246 15.73 10.29 26.29
C ILE A 246 15.28 10.88 24.97
N GLY A 247 15.50 10.12 23.88
CA GLY A 247 15.04 10.50 22.55
C GLY A 247 13.67 9.91 22.26
N PHE A 248 12.78 10.70 21.66
CA PHE A 248 11.50 10.25 21.13
C PHE A 248 11.43 10.59 19.64
N LEU A 249 11.32 9.56 18.78
CA LEU A 249 11.27 9.72 17.34
C LEU A 249 9.96 9.10 16.81
N SER A 250 8.87 9.85 16.91
CA SER A 250 7.55 9.50 16.38
C SER A 250 6.67 10.74 16.32
N PRO A 251 5.58 10.75 15.51
CA PRO A 251 4.58 11.81 15.64
C PRO A 251 4.03 11.86 17.07
N ILE A 252 3.91 13.05 17.63
CA ILE A 252 3.36 13.24 18.99
C ILE A 252 1.84 13.05 18.92
N SER A 253 1.35 11.94 19.46
CA SER A 253 -0.08 11.62 19.56
C SER A 253 -0.33 10.67 20.74
N LYS A 254 -1.58 10.57 21.18
CA LYS A 254 -1.98 9.61 22.23
C LYS A 254 -1.67 8.16 21.85
N ASN A 255 -1.75 7.83 20.56
CA ASN A 255 -1.54 6.46 20.07
C ASN A 255 -0.06 6.07 20.03
N THR A 256 0.87 7.02 20.18
CA THR A 256 2.32 6.78 20.14
C THR A 256 2.95 6.70 21.54
N GLY A 257 2.16 6.90 22.61
CA GLY A 257 2.60 6.71 24.00
C GLY A 257 3.52 7.80 24.51
N PHE A 258 3.53 9.00 23.92
CA PHE A 258 4.36 10.11 24.38
C PHE A 258 3.88 10.70 25.71
N ASP A 259 2.61 10.52 26.04
CA ASP A 259 1.91 11.05 27.21
C ASP A 259 1.76 10.05 28.37
N ILE A 260 2.47 8.92 28.32
CA ILE A 260 2.48 7.87 29.34
C ILE A 260 3.61 8.08 30.34
#